data_0d795ff0ce528f1a832fa4da19011513
#
_entry.id   0d795ff0ce528f1a832fa4da19011513
#
_cell.length_a   1.000
_cell.length_b   1.000
_cell.length_c   1.000
_cell.angle_alpha   90.00
_cell.angle_beta   90.00
_cell.angle_gamma   90.00
#
_symmetry.space_group_name_H-M   'P 1'
#
loop_
_entity.id
_entity.type
_entity.pdbx_description
1 polymer ?
#
loop_
_entity_poly.entity_id
_entity_poly.type
_entity_poly.pdbx_seq_one_letter_code
_entity_poly.pdbx_strand_id
1 'polypeptide(L)'
;MAAKNSENQSRCQKMQRQSKQIEKLETELEAKTKKPKEYESLLKGLPDEEEVKTEMEEADGDTFPKGYNGIDIDSRLKKALEREEFALYYQPIVDVASGKIIGMEALLRWYSSDLGMVCPGHFISLAEKTGLIIPIGEWVLYKACSRYKAWQEAGYPPLRLAVNMSAVQLQDTGFVPMVEKVLKETGINPNHLELEITESAVLYNLDYAKNAIKKLRAMGIGISIDDFGIGYSSLEYLNRLPVSSIKIHKSFIESLEMNSSSKTIVSAIIAMAHKLGLEVIAEGVERHEQLDFLRKEKCHYFQGFLCSPPLPAVKFEKSFLSVSL
;
A
#
# COMPACT_ATOMS: atom_id res chain seq x y z
N MET A 1 -3.41 -22.06 -29.64
CA MET A 1 -4.22 -21.93 -28.42
C MET A 1 -3.76 -22.88 -27.30
N ALA A 2 -3.50 -24.17 -27.55
CA ALA A 2 -3.07 -25.11 -26.50
C ALA A 2 -1.73 -24.79 -25.83
N ALA A 3 -0.73 -24.29 -26.55
CA ALA A 3 0.57 -23.90 -25.97
C ALA A 3 0.50 -22.74 -25.00
N LYS A 4 -0.26 -21.66 -25.30
CA LYS A 4 -0.48 -20.52 -24.40
C LYS A 4 -1.25 -20.90 -23.13
N ASN A 5 -2.18 -21.88 -23.20
CA ASN A 5 -2.88 -22.39 -22.02
C ASN A 5 -1.93 -23.19 -21.11
N SER A 6 -1.00 -23.94 -21.66
CA SER A 6 0.01 -24.69 -20.91
C SER A 6 1.02 -23.76 -20.21
N GLU A 7 1.45 -22.69 -20.87
CA GLU A 7 2.33 -21.67 -20.29
C GLU A 7 1.64 -20.91 -19.15
N ASN A 8 0.39 -20.48 -19.35
CA ASN A 8 -0.38 -19.81 -18.32
C ASN A 8 -0.66 -20.71 -17.11
N GLN A 9 -0.94 -22.00 -17.32
CA GLN A 9 -1.09 -22.97 -16.22
C GLN A 9 0.22 -23.18 -15.45
N SER A 10 1.35 -23.28 -16.16
CA SER A 10 2.67 -23.40 -15.53
C SER A 10 3.03 -22.16 -14.71
N ARG A 11 2.73 -20.97 -15.24
CA ARG A 11 2.95 -19.70 -14.57
C ARG A 11 2.05 -19.54 -13.33
N CYS A 12 0.77 -19.89 -13.45
CA CYS A 12 -0.17 -19.90 -12.32
C CYS A 12 0.28 -20.84 -11.20
N GLN A 13 0.76 -22.05 -11.54
CA GLN A 13 1.31 -22.98 -10.55
C GLN A 13 2.60 -22.47 -9.88
N LYS A 14 3.46 -21.75 -10.63
CA LYS A 14 4.66 -21.11 -10.07
C LYS A 14 4.28 -20.03 -9.07
N MET A 15 3.33 -19.16 -9.40
CA MET A 15 2.84 -18.09 -8.54
C MET A 15 2.16 -18.61 -7.27
N GLN A 16 1.33 -19.66 -7.38
CA GLN A 16 0.71 -20.30 -6.21
C GLN A 16 1.74 -20.92 -5.27
N ARG A 17 2.79 -21.55 -5.83
CA ARG A 17 3.91 -22.05 -5.02
C ARG A 17 4.65 -20.91 -4.33
N GLN A 18 4.82 -19.78 -5.01
CA GLN A 18 5.46 -18.58 -4.45
C GLN A 18 4.62 -17.98 -3.31
N SER A 19 3.30 -17.80 -3.48
CA SER A 19 2.42 -17.29 -2.43
C SER A 19 2.43 -18.19 -1.18
N LYS A 20 2.20 -19.49 -1.34
CA LYS A 20 2.28 -20.44 -0.21
C LYS A 20 3.66 -20.49 0.43
N GLN A 21 4.70 -20.27 -0.38
CA GLN A 21 6.07 -20.25 0.11
C GLN A 21 6.34 -18.95 0.89
N ILE A 22 5.86 -17.80 0.41
CA ILE A 22 5.93 -16.50 1.12
C ILE A 22 5.26 -16.65 2.48
N GLU A 23 4.03 -17.11 2.54
CA GLU A 23 3.26 -17.22 3.77
C GLU A 23 3.85 -18.24 4.77
N LYS A 24 4.28 -19.40 4.27
CA LYS A 24 5.00 -20.39 5.08
C LYS A 24 6.30 -19.78 5.63
N LEU A 25 7.02 -19.01 4.81
CA LEU A 25 8.26 -18.34 5.17
C LEU A 25 8.02 -17.22 6.17
N GLU A 26 6.93 -16.47 6.02
CA GLU A 26 6.52 -15.45 6.98
C GLU A 26 6.16 -16.07 8.34
N THR A 27 5.43 -17.19 8.34
CA THR A 27 5.08 -17.93 9.56
C THR A 27 6.33 -18.56 10.22
N GLU A 28 7.25 -19.13 9.42
CA GLU A 28 8.52 -19.68 9.92
C GLU A 28 9.48 -18.58 10.43
N LEU A 29 9.43 -17.38 9.85
CA LEU A 29 10.18 -16.21 10.30
C LEU A 29 9.68 -15.71 11.65
N GLU A 30 8.35 -15.64 11.83
CA GLU A 30 7.74 -15.33 13.12
C GLU A 30 8.19 -16.31 14.23
N ALA A 31 8.45 -17.57 13.86
CA ALA A 31 8.93 -18.59 14.80
C ALA A 31 10.44 -18.61 15.02
N LYS A 32 11.24 -18.00 14.12
CA LYS A 32 12.71 -18.25 14.04
C LYS A 32 13.61 -17.00 14.09
N THR A 33 13.16 -15.85 14.55
CA THR A 33 13.93 -14.59 14.63
C THR A 33 15.34 -14.68 15.32
N LYS A 34 15.91 -15.86 15.44
CA LYS A 34 17.19 -16.10 16.15
C LYS A 34 18.36 -16.68 15.34
N LYS A 35 18.25 -16.90 14.00
CA LYS A 35 19.37 -17.52 13.25
C LYS A 35 19.59 -16.98 11.81
N PRO A 36 20.67 -16.24 11.53
CA PRO A 36 20.95 -15.61 10.23
C PRO A 36 21.09 -16.58 9.02
N LYS A 37 21.59 -17.79 9.21
CA LYS A 37 21.87 -18.76 8.11
C LYS A 37 20.62 -19.42 7.51
N GLU A 38 19.54 -19.53 8.25
CA GLU A 38 18.27 -20.07 7.74
C GLU A 38 17.53 -19.03 6.88
N TYR A 39 17.79 -17.76 7.10
CA TYR A 39 17.23 -16.60 6.39
C TYR A 39 17.63 -16.58 4.90
N GLU A 40 18.88 -16.88 4.56
CA GLU A 40 19.38 -16.90 3.18
C GLU A 40 18.72 -17.98 2.31
N SER A 41 18.34 -19.13 2.92
CA SER A 41 17.65 -20.18 2.18
C SER A 41 16.20 -19.82 1.85
N LEU A 42 15.58 -18.97 2.68
CA LEU A 42 14.21 -18.50 2.53
C LEU A 42 14.07 -17.50 1.37
N LEU A 43 15.11 -16.69 1.12
CA LEU A 43 15.11 -15.68 0.07
C LEU A 43 15.23 -16.24 -1.34
N LYS A 44 15.82 -17.44 -1.52
CA LYS A 44 16.04 -18.05 -2.83
C LYS A 44 14.78 -18.46 -3.59
N GLY A 45 13.62 -18.45 -2.96
CA GLY A 45 12.34 -18.81 -3.58
C GLY A 45 11.37 -17.66 -3.77
N LEU A 46 11.75 -16.44 -3.38
CA LEU A 46 10.90 -15.25 -3.55
C LEU A 46 11.19 -14.58 -4.91
N PRO A 47 10.18 -14.01 -5.58
CA PRO A 47 10.38 -13.28 -6.83
C PRO A 47 11.39 -12.15 -6.61
N ASP A 48 12.31 -11.92 -7.54
CA ASP A 48 13.24 -10.79 -7.47
C ASP A 48 12.52 -9.46 -7.80
N GLU A 49 13.23 -8.33 -7.66
CA GLU A 49 12.64 -7.01 -7.88
C GLU A 49 12.16 -6.82 -9.32
N GLU A 50 12.86 -7.41 -10.28
CA GLU A 50 12.53 -7.34 -11.71
C GLU A 50 11.32 -8.25 -12.03
N GLU A 51 11.24 -9.43 -11.39
CA GLU A 51 10.06 -10.30 -11.48
C GLU A 51 8.83 -9.62 -10.86
N VAL A 52 8.95 -8.99 -9.68
CA VAL A 52 7.85 -8.26 -9.04
C VAL A 52 7.40 -7.07 -9.89
N LYS A 53 8.35 -6.31 -10.45
CA LYS A 53 8.05 -5.18 -11.34
C LYS A 53 7.30 -5.65 -12.59
N THR A 54 7.77 -6.69 -13.25
CA THR A 54 7.14 -7.27 -14.44
C THR A 54 5.73 -7.80 -14.12
N GLU A 55 5.56 -8.48 -12.98
CA GLU A 55 4.25 -8.98 -12.52
C GLU A 55 3.28 -7.82 -12.27
N MET A 56 3.75 -6.69 -11.76
CA MET A 56 2.93 -5.51 -11.52
C MET A 56 2.55 -4.78 -12.81
N GLU A 57 3.50 -4.60 -13.73
CA GLU A 57 3.25 -3.98 -15.04
C GLU A 57 2.24 -4.79 -15.87
N GLU A 58 2.29 -6.12 -15.79
CA GLU A 58 1.32 -7.00 -16.45
C GLU A 58 -0.05 -7.01 -15.74
N ALA A 59 -0.09 -6.75 -14.43
CA ALA A 59 -1.32 -6.71 -13.64
C ALA A 59 -2.05 -5.36 -13.70
N ASP A 60 -1.36 -4.26 -14.00
CA ASP A 60 -1.92 -2.90 -14.14
C ASP A 60 -2.77 -2.72 -15.43
N GLY A 61 -2.82 -3.73 -16.28
CA GLY A 61 -3.70 -3.71 -17.46
C GLY A 61 -5.18 -3.71 -17.07
N ASP A 62 -5.96 -2.78 -17.63
CA ASP A 62 -7.41 -2.56 -17.43
C ASP A 62 -8.30 -3.78 -17.79
N THR A 63 -7.71 -4.88 -18.23
CA THR A 63 -8.44 -6.05 -18.69
C THR A 63 -8.17 -7.25 -17.80
N PHE A 64 -9.23 -7.77 -17.17
CA PHE A 64 -9.21 -9.13 -16.63
C PHE A 64 -8.58 -10.09 -17.64
N PRO A 65 -7.70 -11.00 -17.20
CA PRO A 65 -7.14 -12.03 -18.09
C PRO A 65 -8.26 -12.70 -18.90
N LYS A 66 -8.08 -12.85 -20.21
CA LYS A 66 -9.09 -13.46 -21.11
C LYS A 66 -9.45 -14.86 -20.62
N GLY A 67 -10.68 -15.03 -20.16
CA GLY A 67 -11.20 -16.26 -19.54
C GLY A 67 -12.04 -15.97 -18.28
N TYR A 68 -12.03 -14.75 -17.81
CA TYR A 68 -12.89 -14.28 -16.74
C TYR A 68 -14.28 -13.95 -17.28
N ASN A 69 -15.06 -14.98 -17.50
CA ASN A 69 -16.52 -14.79 -17.59
C ASN A 69 -16.99 -14.54 -16.16
N GLY A 70 -17.44 -13.32 -15.85
CA GLY A 70 -17.83 -12.74 -14.56
C GLY A 70 -18.55 -13.57 -13.50
N ILE A 71 -18.43 -14.88 -13.55
CA ILE A 71 -19.31 -15.83 -12.86
C ILE A 71 -18.86 -16.14 -11.44
N ASP A 72 -17.63 -15.86 -11.00
CA ASP A 72 -17.27 -16.40 -9.67
C ASP A 72 -16.18 -15.68 -8.88
N ILE A 73 -15.78 -14.45 -9.24
CA ILE A 73 -14.79 -13.71 -8.44
C ILE A 73 -15.35 -13.44 -7.03
N ASP A 74 -16.64 -13.13 -6.92
CA ASP A 74 -17.31 -12.88 -5.64
C ASP A 74 -17.20 -14.06 -4.69
N SER A 75 -17.49 -15.28 -5.18
CA SER A 75 -17.46 -16.46 -4.33
C SER A 75 -16.02 -16.87 -3.97
N ARG A 76 -15.06 -16.56 -4.84
CA ARG A 76 -13.63 -16.80 -4.60
C ARG A 76 -13.08 -15.80 -3.61
N LEU A 77 -13.40 -14.52 -3.77
CA LEU A 77 -12.99 -13.47 -2.85
C LEU A 77 -13.51 -13.71 -1.44
N LYS A 78 -14.76 -14.21 -1.30
CA LYS A 78 -15.32 -14.64 0.01
C LYS A 78 -14.48 -15.70 0.70
N LYS A 79 -13.87 -16.60 -0.08
CA LYS A 79 -13.05 -17.71 0.44
C LYS A 79 -11.57 -17.36 0.56
N ALA A 80 -11.14 -16.22 0.00
CA ALA A 80 -9.73 -15.85 -0.06
C ALA A 80 -9.10 -15.67 1.33
N LEU A 81 -9.85 -15.10 2.29
CA LEU A 81 -9.41 -15.00 3.69
C LEU A 81 -9.25 -16.37 4.34
N GLU A 82 -10.24 -17.27 4.15
CA GLU A 82 -10.21 -18.63 4.71
C GLU A 82 -9.11 -19.50 4.09
N ARG A 83 -8.77 -19.21 2.82
CA ARG A 83 -7.75 -19.96 2.06
C ARG A 83 -6.36 -19.35 2.19
N GLU A 84 -6.21 -18.29 2.95
CA GLU A 84 -4.93 -17.60 3.14
C GLU A 84 -4.30 -17.16 1.80
N GLU A 85 -5.15 -16.63 0.88
CA GLU A 85 -4.73 -16.21 -0.46
C GLU A 85 -4.25 -14.75 -0.51
N PHE A 86 -4.34 -14.00 0.60
CA PHE A 86 -3.85 -12.63 0.69
C PHE A 86 -2.43 -12.57 1.23
N ALA A 87 -1.64 -11.63 0.68
CA ALA A 87 -0.31 -11.29 1.17
C ALA A 87 -0.14 -9.77 1.23
N LEU A 88 0.74 -9.28 2.12
CA LEU A 88 1.14 -7.87 2.18
C LEU A 88 2.53 -7.69 1.59
N TYR A 89 2.63 -6.74 0.69
CA TYR A 89 3.88 -6.21 0.17
C TYR A 89 4.11 -4.84 0.78
N TYR A 90 5.37 -4.41 0.84
CA TYR A 90 5.75 -3.14 1.44
C TYR A 90 6.57 -2.33 0.46
N GLN A 91 6.21 -1.05 0.29
CA GLN A 91 6.95 -0.13 -0.57
C GLN A 91 7.53 1.00 0.27
N PRO A 92 8.82 1.36 0.09
CA PRO A 92 9.46 2.39 0.89
C PRO A 92 8.94 3.79 0.53
N ILE A 93 8.78 4.64 1.56
CA ILE A 93 8.55 6.07 1.46
C ILE A 93 9.86 6.76 1.82
N VAL A 94 10.34 7.63 0.95
CA VAL A 94 11.69 8.19 1.00
C VAL A 94 11.64 9.70 1.17
N ASP A 95 12.47 10.24 2.04
CA ASP A 95 12.69 11.68 2.19
C ASP A 95 13.44 12.24 0.99
N VAL A 96 12.86 13.22 0.31
CA VAL A 96 13.42 13.81 -0.93
C VAL A 96 14.77 14.47 -0.71
N ALA A 97 14.98 15.08 0.44
CA ALA A 97 16.19 15.85 0.73
C ALA A 97 17.37 14.95 1.12
N SER A 98 17.14 13.98 2.01
CA SER A 98 18.19 13.12 2.56
C SER A 98 18.35 11.78 1.85
N GLY A 99 17.36 11.33 1.08
CA GLY A 99 17.30 10.00 0.48
C GLY A 99 17.08 8.87 1.50
N LYS A 100 16.75 9.19 2.75
CA LYS A 100 16.50 8.19 3.80
C LYS A 100 15.07 7.68 3.73
N ILE A 101 14.89 6.39 4.02
CA ILE A 101 13.57 5.81 4.20
C ILE A 101 12.99 6.30 5.53
N ILE A 102 11.79 6.85 5.46
CA ILE A 102 11.06 7.39 6.62
C ILE A 102 9.80 6.57 6.94
N GLY A 103 9.38 5.72 6.03
CA GLY A 103 8.17 4.94 6.16
C GLY A 103 8.06 3.85 5.10
N MET A 104 6.95 3.15 5.16
CA MET A 104 6.56 2.13 4.20
C MET A 104 5.04 2.11 4.05
N GLU A 105 4.57 1.80 2.86
CA GLU A 105 3.16 1.52 2.58
C GLU A 105 2.93 0.02 2.49
N ALA A 106 1.91 -0.49 3.21
CA ALA A 106 1.48 -1.88 3.12
C ALA A 106 0.44 -2.05 2.01
N LEU A 107 0.76 -2.86 1.03
CA LEU A 107 0.00 -3.03 -0.21
C LEU A 107 -0.52 -4.46 -0.30
N LEU A 108 -1.85 -4.61 -0.37
CA LEU A 108 -2.51 -5.90 -0.46
C LEU A 108 -2.26 -6.56 -1.82
N ARG A 109 -2.01 -7.87 -1.80
CA ARG A 109 -1.91 -8.74 -2.97
C ARG A 109 -2.84 -9.93 -2.79
N TRP A 110 -3.52 -10.34 -3.85
CA TRP A 110 -4.35 -11.56 -3.84
C TRP A 110 -3.80 -12.59 -4.82
N TYR A 111 -3.34 -13.70 -4.27
CA TYR A 111 -2.85 -14.84 -5.02
C TYR A 111 -3.90 -15.94 -5.02
N SER A 112 -4.89 -15.80 -5.89
CA SER A 112 -5.96 -16.79 -6.00
C SER A 112 -5.42 -18.13 -6.46
N SER A 113 -5.82 -19.21 -5.77
CA SER A 113 -5.43 -20.59 -6.11
C SER A 113 -5.81 -21.00 -7.53
N ASP A 114 -6.86 -20.38 -8.07
CA ASP A 114 -7.39 -20.72 -9.40
C ASP A 114 -7.02 -19.69 -10.48
N LEU A 115 -6.74 -18.43 -10.09
CA LEU A 115 -6.60 -17.30 -10.99
C LEU A 115 -5.16 -16.76 -11.07
N GLY A 116 -4.29 -17.15 -10.13
CA GLY A 116 -2.99 -16.55 -9.96
C GLY A 116 -3.07 -15.19 -9.25
N MET A 117 -2.15 -14.28 -9.54
CA MET A 117 -2.19 -12.93 -8.99
C MET A 117 -3.33 -12.14 -9.62
N VAL A 118 -4.20 -11.59 -8.77
CA VAL A 118 -5.31 -10.72 -9.17
C VAL A 118 -4.95 -9.28 -8.82
N CYS A 119 -5.09 -8.40 -9.81
CA CYS A 119 -4.78 -6.97 -9.65
C CYS A 119 -5.65 -6.33 -8.55
N PRO A 120 -5.06 -5.55 -7.62
CA PRO A 120 -5.82 -4.86 -6.57
C PRO A 120 -6.99 -4.04 -7.08
N GLY A 121 -6.82 -3.29 -8.16
CA GLY A 121 -7.87 -2.47 -8.76
C GLY A 121 -9.14 -3.27 -9.14
N HIS A 122 -8.98 -4.54 -9.51
CA HIS A 122 -10.09 -5.40 -9.88
C HIS A 122 -10.85 -5.94 -8.67
N PHE A 123 -10.15 -6.50 -7.67
CA PHE A 123 -10.83 -7.14 -6.56
C PHE A 123 -11.22 -6.17 -5.43
N ILE A 124 -10.52 -5.05 -5.26
CA ILE A 124 -10.88 -4.04 -4.25
C ILE A 124 -12.24 -3.42 -4.57
N SER A 125 -12.47 -2.99 -5.83
CA SER A 125 -13.76 -2.45 -6.26
C SER A 125 -14.92 -3.46 -6.06
N LEU A 126 -14.63 -4.75 -6.21
CA LEU A 126 -15.59 -5.81 -5.98
C LEU A 126 -15.82 -6.04 -4.47
N ALA A 127 -14.73 -6.05 -3.67
CA ALA A 127 -14.81 -6.16 -2.22
C ALA A 127 -15.63 -5.02 -1.61
N GLU A 128 -15.50 -3.80 -2.14
CA GLU A 128 -16.31 -2.64 -1.74
C GLU A 128 -17.80 -2.85 -2.04
N LYS A 129 -18.14 -3.24 -3.29
CA LYS A 129 -19.53 -3.49 -3.71
C LYS A 129 -20.20 -4.60 -2.89
N THR A 130 -19.45 -5.61 -2.48
CA THR A 130 -19.97 -6.77 -1.75
C THR A 130 -19.86 -6.62 -0.23
N GLY A 131 -19.22 -5.57 0.28
CA GLY A 131 -18.93 -5.35 1.70
C GLY A 131 -17.80 -6.21 2.26
N LEU A 132 -17.17 -7.05 1.44
CA LEU A 132 -16.03 -7.89 1.84
C LEU A 132 -14.79 -7.06 2.17
N ILE A 133 -14.73 -5.82 1.73
CA ILE A 133 -13.63 -4.91 2.05
C ILE A 133 -13.51 -4.67 3.57
N ILE A 134 -14.60 -4.82 4.34
CA ILE A 134 -14.57 -4.64 5.80
C ILE A 134 -13.73 -5.73 6.48
N PRO A 135 -14.04 -7.04 6.35
CA PRO A 135 -13.20 -8.09 6.94
C PRO A 135 -11.80 -8.18 6.31
N ILE A 136 -11.65 -7.90 5.01
CA ILE A 136 -10.35 -7.83 4.36
C ILE A 136 -9.50 -6.71 4.97
N GLY A 137 -10.05 -5.52 5.17
CA GLY A 137 -9.34 -4.39 5.75
C GLY A 137 -8.98 -4.59 7.22
N GLU A 138 -9.83 -5.26 8.03
CA GLU A 138 -9.45 -5.66 9.38
C GLU A 138 -8.23 -6.59 9.36
N TRP A 139 -8.24 -7.59 8.47
CA TRP A 139 -7.12 -8.50 8.28
C TRP A 139 -5.84 -7.76 7.84
N VAL A 140 -5.95 -6.87 6.85
CA VAL A 140 -4.81 -6.05 6.35
C VAL A 140 -4.20 -5.24 7.48
N LEU A 141 -5.04 -4.49 8.21
CA LEU A 141 -4.56 -3.62 9.29
C LEU A 141 -3.90 -4.43 10.40
N TYR A 142 -4.53 -5.53 10.82
CA TYR A 142 -3.98 -6.41 11.85
C TYR A 142 -2.63 -7.01 11.41
N LYS A 143 -2.54 -7.55 10.20
CA LYS A 143 -1.29 -8.15 9.67
C LYS A 143 -0.19 -7.11 9.50
N ALA A 144 -0.49 -5.92 8.95
CA ALA A 144 0.48 -4.85 8.78
C ALA A 144 1.03 -4.37 10.14
N CYS A 145 0.15 -4.09 11.10
CA CYS A 145 0.54 -3.66 12.44
C CYS A 145 1.34 -4.74 13.20
N SER A 146 0.92 -6.01 13.11
CA SER A 146 1.64 -7.13 13.73
C SER A 146 3.04 -7.30 13.14
N ARG A 147 3.19 -7.23 11.81
CA ARG A 147 4.49 -7.31 11.15
C ARG A 147 5.40 -6.15 11.55
N TYR A 148 4.87 -4.95 11.53
CA TYR A 148 5.61 -3.76 11.95
C TYR A 148 6.09 -3.89 13.41
N LYS A 149 5.22 -4.37 14.31
CA LYS A 149 5.58 -4.60 15.70
C LYS A 149 6.69 -5.62 15.87
N ALA A 150 6.65 -6.73 15.11
CA ALA A 150 7.72 -7.71 15.09
C ALA A 150 9.07 -7.11 14.64
N TRP A 151 9.08 -6.23 13.65
CA TRP A 151 10.28 -5.51 13.24
C TRP A 151 10.80 -4.59 14.35
N GLN A 152 9.93 -3.86 15.04
CA GLN A 152 10.36 -3.05 16.19
C GLN A 152 10.97 -3.91 17.33
N GLU A 153 10.39 -5.07 17.62
CA GLU A 153 10.90 -6.01 18.63
C GLU A 153 12.21 -6.66 18.20
N ALA A 154 12.45 -6.78 16.89
CA ALA A 154 13.74 -7.18 16.34
C ALA A 154 14.83 -6.08 16.42
N GLY A 155 14.48 -4.86 16.87
CA GLY A 155 15.41 -3.75 17.06
C GLY A 155 15.54 -2.81 15.85
N TYR A 156 14.72 -2.95 14.83
CA TYR A 156 14.74 -2.03 13.70
C TYR A 156 14.18 -0.65 14.08
N PRO A 157 14.69 0.43 13.44
CA PRO A 157 14.29 1.79 13.77
C PRO A 157 12.80 2.01 13.49
N PRO A 158 12.12 2.86 14.26
CA PRO A 158 10.74 3.19 14.02
C PRO A 158 10.59 3.96 12.69
N LEU A 159 9.75 3.45 11.81
CA LEU A 159 9.36 4.05 10.55
C LEU A 159 7.84 4.33 10.58
N ARG A 160 7.34 5.11 9.63
CA ARG A 160 5.90 5.26 9.41
C ARG A 160 5.37 4.03 8.68
N LEU A 161 4.25 3.46 9.14
CA LEU A 161 3.50 2.42 8.45
C LEU A 161 2.23 3.02 7.87
N ALA A 162 2.12 3.09 6.56
CA ALA A 162 0.93 3.54 5.85
C ALA A 162 0.06 2.34 5.43
N VAL A 163 -1.26 2.48 5.61
CA VAL A 163 -2.25 1.43 5.27
C VAL A 163 -3.46 2.07 4.61
N ASN A 164 -3.84 1.56 3.45
CA ASN A 164 -4.98 2.02 2.68
C ASN A 164 -6.32 1.65 3.33
N MET A 165 -7.27 2.59 3.34
CA MET A 165 -8.63 2.42 3.84
C MET A 165 -9.65 2.83 2.79
N SER A 166 -10.64 1.97 2.55
CA SER A 166 -11.68 2.27 1.58
C SER A 166 -12.76 3.22 2.12
N ALA A 167 -13.49 3.84 1.18
CA ALA A 167 -14.66 4.66 1.50
C ALA A 167 -15.72 3.87 2.30
N VAL A 168 -15.93 2.61 1.95
CA VAL A 168 -16.92 1.73 2.59
C VAL A 168 -16.55 1.46 4.05
N GLN A 169 -15.26 1.22 4.32
CA GLN A 169 -14.77 1.03 5.70
C GLN A 169 -14.93 2.32 6.51
N LEU A 170 -14.56 3.47 5.95
CA LEU A 170 -14.67 4.76 6.63
C LEU A 170 -16.10 5.08 7.04
N GLN A 171 -17.10 4.62 6.28
CA GLN A 171 -18.54 4.81 6.56
C GLN A 171 -19.11 3.76 7.53
N ASP A 172 -18.37 2.70 7.84
CA ASP A 172 -18.83 1.70 8.80
C ASP A 172 -18.70 2.20 10.24
N THR A 173 -19.77 2.08 11.02
CA THR A 173 -19.78 2.46 12.45
C THR A 173 -18.83 1.64 13.29
N GLY A 174 -18.49 0.43 12.85
CA GLY A 174 -17.51 -0.48 13.48
C GLY A 174 -16.06 -0.14 13.19
N PHE A 175 -15.77 0.77 12.24
CA PHE A 175 -14.41 1.04 11.78
C PHE A 175 -13.49 1.55 12.88
N VAL A 176 -13.86 2.63 13.57
CA VAL A 176 -13.04 3.19 14.65
C VAL A 176 -12.82 2.19 15.80
N PRO A 177 -13.86 1.50 16.32
CA PRO A 177 -13.69 0.41 17.29
C PRO A 177 -12.77 -0.72 16.80
N MET A 178 -12.83 -1.09 15.52
CA MET A 178 -11.95 -2.10 14.93
C MET A 178 -10.49 -1.64 14.96
N VAL A 179 -10.21 -0.39 14.57
CA VAL A 179 -8.86 0.19 14.65
C VAL A 179 -8.34 0.19 16.09
N GLU A 180 -9.15 0.63 17.07
CA GLU A 180 -8.80 0.58 18.50
C GLU A 180 -8.43 -0.84 18.96
N LYS A 181 -9.23 -1.83 18.56
CA LYS A 181 -8.97 -3.24 18.84
C LYS A 181 -7.62 -3.68 18.29
N VAL A 182 -7.34 -3.39 17.01
CA VAL A 182 -6.07 -3.76 16.36
C VAL A 182 -4.88 -3.11 17.05
N LEU A 183 -4.94 -1.81 17.37
CA LEU A 183 -3.88 -1.14 18.12
C LEU A 183 -3.60 -1.81 19.47
N LYS A 184 -4.65 -2.19 20.20
CA LYS A 184 -4.54 -2.86 21.49
C LYS A 184 -3.94 -4.26 21.37
N GLU A 185 -4.38 -5.04 20.39
CA GLU A 185 -3.94 -6.43 20.19
C GLU A 185 -2.49 -6.51 19.68
N THR A 186 -2.08 -5.61 18.78
CA THR A 186 -0.73 -5.61 18.20
C THR A 186 0.28 -4.84 19.05
N GLY A 187 -0.16 -3.90 19.87
CA GLY A 187 0.72 -3.05 20.69
C GLY A 187 1.59 -2.09 19.86
N ILE A 188 1.20 -1.80 18.60
CA ILE A 188 1.87 -0.78 17.79
C ILE A 188 1.66 0.61 18.42
N ASN A 189 2.70 1.47 18.37
CA ASN A 189 2.52 2.86 18.73
C ASN A 189 1.67 3.57 17.66
N PRO A 190 0.49 4.14 18.01
CA PRO A 190 -0.39 4.79 17.04
C PRO A 190 0.29 5.91 16.23
N ASN A 191 1.29 6.59 16.79
CA ASN A 191 2.03 7.63 16.08
C ASN A 191 2.87 7.11 14.90
N HIS A 192 3.07 5.81 14.80
CA HIS A 192 3.76 5.18 13.69
C HIS A 192 2.79 4.68 12.59
N LEU A 193 1.48 4.67 12.86
CA LEU A 193 0.46 4.27 11.90
C LEU A 193 -0.08 5.50 11.17
N GLU A 194 -0.15 5.41 9.86
CA GLU A 194 -0.85 6.36 8.98
C GLU A 194 -1.93 5.61 8.20
N LEU A 195 -3.15 6.11 8.18
CA LEU A 195 -4.23 5.58 7.37
C LEU A 195 -4.40 6.46 6.13
N GLU A 196 -4.36 5.85 4.96
CA GLU A 196 -4.51 6.51 3.67
C GLU A 196 -5.96 6.39 3.19
N ILE A 197 -6.57 7.50 2.85
CA ILE A 197 -7.99 7.60 2.49
C ILE A 197 -8.08 8.41 1.21
N THR A 198 -8.68 7.87 0.16
CA THR A 198 -8.82 8.58 -1.11
C THR A 198 -9.66 9.85 -0.96
N GLU A 199 -9.36 10.87 -1.76
CA GLU A 199 -10.13 12.12 -1.81
C GLU A 199 -11.63 11.86 -1.98
N SER A 200 -12.01 10.96 -2.89
CA SER A 200 -13.39 10.59 -3.17
C SER A 200 -14.09 9.96 -1.96
N ALA A 201 -13.38 9.15 -1.16
CA ALA A 201 -13.91 8.52 0.04
C ALA A 201 -14.33 9.55 1.10
N VAL A 202 -13.54 10.59 1.25
CA VAL A 202 -13.82 11.69 2.19
C VAL A 202 -15.01 12.52 1.73
N LEU A 203 -15.09 12.83 0.43
CA LEU A 203 -16.14 13.68 -0.14
C LEU A 203 -17.50 13.00 -0.18
N TYR A 204 -17.56 11.66 -0.19
CA TYR A 204 -18.82 10.92 -0.22
C TYR A 204 -19.73 11.26 0.98
N ASN A 205 -19.17 11.41 2.19
CA ASN A 205 -19.87 11.88 3.38
C ASN A 205 -18.89 12.61 4.32
N LEU A 206 -18.67 13.89 4.04
CA LEU A 206 -17.66 14.70 4.69
C LEU A 206 -17.81 14.80 6.21
N ASP A 207 -19.05 14.96 6.72
CA ASP A 207 -19.27 15.12 8.15
C ASP A 207 -18.99 13.83 8.92
N TYR A 208 -19.38 12.70 8.36
CA TYR A 208 -19.09 11.38 8.94
C TYR A 208 -17.59 11.10 8.91
N ALA A 209 -16.94 11.26 7.76
CA ALA A 209 -15.50 11.11 7.59
C ALA A 209 -14.74 12.01 8.59
N LYS A 210 -15.10 13.26 8.70
CA LYS A 210 -14.50 14.21 9.66
C LYS A 210 -14.58 13.72 11.11
N ASN A 211 -15.70 13.15 11.53
CA ASN A 211 -15.87 12.64 12.89
C ASN A 211 -15.01 11.39 13.13
N ALA A 212 -14.95 10.46 12.17
CA ALA A 212 -14.09 9.28 12.23
C ALA A 212 -12.60 9.69 12.28
N ILE A 213 -12.18 10.56 11.36
CA ILE A 213 -10.81 11.09 11.30
C ILE A 213 -10.41 11.78 12.62
N LYS A 214 -11.29 12.60 13.21
CA LYS A 214 -10.99 13.24 14.51
C LYS A 214 -10.73 12.21 15.61
N LYS A 215 -11.50 11.13 15.67
CA LYS A 215 -11.32 10.07 16.67
C LYS A 215 -9.98 9.35 16.45
N LEU A 216 -9.65 8.99 15.20
CA LEU A 216 -8.39 8.35 14.83
C LEU A 216 -7.19 9.27 15.17
N ARG A 217 -7.26 10.54 14.83
CA ARG A 217 -6.24 11.54 15.20
C ARG A 217 -6.06 11.69 16.71
N ALA A 218 -7.14 11.62 17.47
CA ALA A 218 -7.08 11.66 18.94
C ALA A 218 -6.35 10.46 19.55
N MET A 219 -6.27 9.34 18.83
CA MET A 219 -5.46 8.17 19.22
C MET A 219 -3.98 8.34 18.84
N GLY A 220 -3.61 9.37 18.06
CA GLY A 220 -2.26 9.61 17.57
C GLY A 220 -1.99 9.10 16.14
N ILE A 221 -2.99 8.50 15.46
CA ILE A 221 -2.85 7.97 14.11
C ILE A 221 -2.70 9.11 13.09
N GLY A 222 -1.75 9.00 12.16
CA GLY A 222 -1.63 9.86 10.99
C GLY A 222 -2.77 9.62 10.00
N ILE A 223 -3.20 10.65 9.29
CA ILE A 223 -4.18 10.51 8.20
C ILE A 223 -3.63 11.20 6.95
N SER A 224 -3.53 10.45 5.85
CA SER A 224 -3.13 10.95 4.55
C SER A 224 -4.32 10.96 3.58
N ILE A 225 -4.43 12.01 2.78
CA ILE A 225 -5.35 12.00 1.64
C ILE A 225 -4.61 11.44 0.44
N ASP A 226 -5.12 10.34 -0.07
CA ASP A 226 -4.59 9.65 -1.24
C ASP A 226 -5.28 10.07 -2.53
N ASP A 227 -4.64 9.80 -3.69
CA ASP A 227 -5.11 10.13 -5.03
C ASP A 227 -5.42 11.63 -5.22
N PHE A 228 -4.68 12.51 -4.54
CA PHE A 228 -4.96 13.94 -4.55
C PHE A 228 -4.79 14.55 -5.95
N GLY A 229 -5.85 15.25 -6.38
CA GLY A 229 -5.86 16.01 -7.63
C GLY A 229 -6.57 15.33 -8.80
N ILE A 230 -7.01 14.06 -8.69
CA ILE A 230 -7.80 13.39 -9.76
C ILE A 230 -9.28 13.74 -9.63
N GLY A 231 -9.76 14.05 -8.44
CA GLY A 231 -11.16 14.32 -8.13
C GLY A 231 -11.59 15.77 -8.32
N TYR A 232 -12.80 16.07 -7.91
CA TYR A 232 -13.33 17.44 -7.83
C TYR A 232 -12.76 18.12 -6.58
N SER A 233 -11.53 18.60 -6.65
CA SER A 233 -10.82 19.20 -5.52
C SER A 233 -11.45 20.55 -5.10
N SER A 234 -12.42 20.50 -4.21
CA SER A 234 -12.74 21.68 -3.42
C SER A 234 -11.71 21.79 -2.30
N LEU A 235 -10.74 22.69 -2.42
CA LEU A 235 -9.70 22.94 -1.40
C LEU A 235 -10.28 23.26 -0.01
N GLU A 236 -11.57 23.56 0.07
CA GLU A 236 -12.27 23.91 1.29
C GLU A 236 -12.31 22.74 2.30
N TYR A 237 -12.46 21.50 1.82
CA TYR A 237 -12.55 20.36 2.74
C TYR A 237 -11.22 20.07 3.45
N LEU A 238 -10.07 20.30 2.78
CA LEU A 238 -8.75 20.09 3.40
C LEU A 238 -8.58 20.95 4.64
N ASN A 239 -9.06 22.19 4.62
CA ASN A 239 -8.99 23.08 5.78
C ASN A 239 -9.91 22.65 6.94
N ARG A 240 -10.87 21.76 6.68
CA ARG A 240 -11.84 21.27 7.67
C ARG A 240 -11.47 19.91 8.27
N LEU A 241 -10.51 19.21 7.66
CA LEU A 241 -10.09 17.87 8.07
C LEU A 241 -8.75 17.93 8.82
N PRO A 242 -8.63 17.23 9.94
CA PRO A 242 -7.38 17.14 10.67
C PRO A 242 -6.46 16.07 10.04
N VAL A 243 -6.06 16.28 8.78
CA VAL A 243 -5.14 15.38 8.06
C VAL A 243 -3.69 15.79 8.29
N SER A 244 -2.76 14.86 8.06
CA SER A 244 -1.31 15.05 8.26
C SER A 244 -0.59 15.31 6.94
N SER A 245 -1.04 14.68 5.88
CA SER A 245 -0.32 14.60 4.60
C SER A 245 -1.29 14.47 3.43
N ILE A 246 -0.77 14.72 2.23
CA ILE A 246 -1.42 14.43 0.95
C ILE A 246 -0.46 13.65 0.06
N LYS A 247 -0.99 12.72 -0.74
CA LYS A 247 -0.26 11.97 -1.75
C LYS A 247 -0.64 12.47 -3.13
N ILE A 248 0.34 12.96 -3.89
CA ILE A 248 0.13 13.42 -5.28
C ILE A 248 0.07 12.18 -6.16
N HIS A 249 -1.06 11.98 -6.83
CA HIS A 249 -1.28 10.83 -7.68
C HIS A 249 -0.24 10.70 -8.79
N LYS A 250 0.15 9.46 -9.10
CA LYS A 250 1.21 9.10 -10.06
C LYS A 250 1.06 9.75 -11.44
N SER A 251 -0.15 9.92 -11.96
CA SER A 251 -0.39 10.49 -13.29
C SER A 251 0.19 11.90 -13.49
N PHE A 252 0.24 12.70 -12.41
CA PHE A 252 0.87 14.01 -12.46
C PHE A 252 2.40 13.90 -12.51
N ILE A 253 2.97 12.91 -11.82
CA ILE A 253 4.42 12.68 -11.76
C ILE A 253 4.92 12.06 -13.07
N GLU A 254 4.20 11.08 -13.63
CA GLU A 254 4.51 10.48 -14.93
C GLU A 254 4.58 11.53 -16.07
N SER A 255 3.67 12.50 -16.03
CA SER A 255 3.55 13.54 -17.07
C SER A 255 4.47 14.76 -16.87
N LEU A 256 5.29 14.80 -15.82
CA LEU A 256 6.16 15.94 -15.50
C LEU A 256 7.10 16.35 -16.64
N GLU A 257 7.61 15.41 -17.42
CA GLU A 257 8.56 15.70 -18.50
C GLU A 257 7.88 16.15 -19.79
N MET A 258 6.69 15.62 -20.04
CA MET A 258 5.97 15.83 -21.30
C MET A 258 5.10 17.09 -21.28
N ASN A 259 4.73 17.58 -20.09
CA ASN A 259 3.71 18.62 -19.95
C ASN A 259 4.08 19.69 -18.93
N SER A 260 4.29 20.92 -19.40
CA SER A 260 4.56 22.09 -18.53
C SER A 260 3.38 22.37 -17.57
N SER A 261 2.16 22.04 -17.96
CA SER A 261 0.98 22.18 -17.10
C SER A 261 1.05 21.26 -15.89
N SER A 262 1.55 20.01 -16.03
CA SER A 262 1.72 19.08 -14.93
C SER A 262 2.74 19.60 -13.91
N LYS A 263 3.85 20.20 -14.37
CA LYS A 263 4.80 20.87 -13.47
C LYS A 263 4.13 21.97 -12.65
N THR A 264 3.33 22.81 -13.32
CA THR A 264 2.62 23.90 -12.64
C THR A 264 1.62 23.38 -11.61
N ILE A 265 0.89 22.32 -11.94
CA ILE A 265 -0.09 21.69 -11.02
C ILE A 265 0.64 21.11 -9.79
N VAL A 266 1.69 20.32 -10.00
CA VAL A 266 2.46 19.72 -8.89
C VAL A 266 3.08 20.79 -8.01
N SER A 267 3.70 21.84 -8.59
CA SER A 267 4.22 22.98 -7.82
C SER A 267 3.13 23.67 -7.01
N ALA A 268 1.95 23.86 -7.59
CA ALA A 268 0.81 24.48 -6.89
C ALA A 268 0.30 23.62 -5.72
N ILE A 269 0.21 22.30 -5.92
CA ILE A 269 -0.21 21.35 -4.87
C ILE A 269 0.80 21.40 -3.71
N ILE A 270 2.10 21.31 -3.99
CA ILE A 270 3.15 21.36 -2.97
C ILE A 270 3.11 22.69 -2.19
N ALA A 271 3.03 23.81 -2.90
CA ALA A 271 2.97 25.13 -2.27
C ALA A 271 1.73 25.31 -1.39
N MET A 272 0.58 24.80 -1.82
CA MET A 272 -0.67 24.81 -1.05
C MET A 272 -0.52 23.96 0.22
N ALA A 273 -0.03 22.72 0.09
CA ALA A 273 0.15 21.81 1.22
C ALA A 273 1.08 22.42 2.28
N HIS A 274 2.19 23.04 1.88
CA HIS A 274 3.09 23.74 2.79
C HIS A 274 2.38 24.86 3.57
N LYS A 275 1.55 25.65 2.88
CA LYS A 275 0.77 26.73 3.55
C LYS A 275 -0.26 26.22 4.53
N LEU A 276 -0.77 24.99 4.32
CA LEU A 276 -1.69 24.32 5.22
C LEU A 276 -0.97 23.51 6.31
N GLY A 277 0.36 23.47 6.31
CA GLY A 277 1.15 22.68 7.26
C GLY A 277 1.03 21.18 7.05
N LEU A 278 0.75 20.74 5.80
CA LEU A 278 0.64 19.34 5.41
C LEU A 278 1.94 18.83 4.79
N GLU A 279 2.28 17.61 5.08
CA GLU A 279 3.33 16.89 4.36
C GLU A 279 2.86 16.47 2.96
N VAL A 280 3.78 16.32 2.01
CA VAL A 280 3.49 15.92 0.63
C VAL A 280 4.31 14.69 0.28
N ILE A 281 3.65 13.67 -0.26
CA ILE A 281 4.26 12.47 -0.81
C ILE A 281 3.97 12.46 -2.32
N ALA A 282 5.00 12.39 -3.16
CA ALA A 282 4.85 12.23 -4.60
C ALA A 282 4.90 10.74 -4.96
N GLU A 283 3.86 10.24 -5.65
CA GLU A 283 3.76 8.85 -6.04
C GLU A 283 4.23 8.59 -7.47
N GLY A 284 4.67 7.35 -7.75
CA GLY A 284 5.05 6.94 -9.09
C GLY A 284 6.33 7.61 -9.59
N VAL A 285 7.26 7.93 -8.68
CA VAL A 285 8.57 8.47 -9.06
C VAL A 285 9.45 7.33 -9.57
N GLU A 286 9.80 7.38 -10.87
CA GLU A 286 10.56 6.33 -11.55
C GLU A 286 11.89 6.83 -12.10
N ARG A 287 12.07 8.16 -12.26
CA ARG A 287 13.22 8.77 -12.89
C ARG A 287 13.86 9.84 -12.02
N HIS A 288 15.18 10.01 -12.19
CA HIS A 288 15.95 11.01 -11.45
C HIS A 288 15.51 12.44 -11.77
N GLU A 289 15.09 12.72 -12.99
CA GLU A 289 14.59 14.04 -13.42
C GLU A 289 13.32 14.45 -12.67
N GLN A 290 12.43 13.48 -12.39
CA GLN A 290 11.24 13.70 -11.56
C GLN A 290 11.65 14.03 -10.11
N LEU A 291 12.58 13.25 -9.56
CA LEU A 291 13.10 13.49 -8.20
C LEU A 291 13.80 14.86 -8.09
N ASP A 292 14.57 15.27 -9.09
CA ASP A 292 15.24 16.58 -9.11
C ASP A 292 14.24 17.74 -9.17
N PHE A 293 13.14 17.56 -9.91
CA PHE A 293 12.03 18.53 -9.91
C PHE A 293 11.39 18.61 -8.52
N LEU A 294 11.04 17.48 -7.91
CA LEU A 294 10.44 17.43 -6.58
C LEU A 294 11.35 18.04 -5.51
N ARG A 295 12.65 17.84 -5.62
CA ARG A 295 13.66 18.45 -4.74
C ARG A 295 13.67 19.99 -4.86
N LYS A 296 13.59 20.53 -6.08
CA LYS A 296 13.49 21.98 -6.33
C LYS A 296 12.23 22.58 -5.73
N GLU A 297 11.11 21.88 -5.88
CA GLU A 297 9.81 22.29 -5.32
C GLU A 297 9.70 22.05 -3.80
N LYS A 298 10.74 21.46 -3.16
CA LYS A 298 10.78 21.12 -1.74
C LYS A 298 9.66 20.15 -1.32
N CYS A 299 9.30 19.20 -2.19
CA CYS A 299 8.45 18.08 -1.81
C CYS A 299 9.10 17.34 -0.64
N HIS A 300 8.30 16.88 0.33
CA HIS A 300 8.83 16.21 1.51
C HIS A 300 9.29 14.80 1.20
N TYR A 301 8.42 13.99 0.60
CA TYR A 301 8.64 12.56 0.41
C TYR A 301 8.28 12.13 -0.99
N PHE A 302 8.82 10.99 -1.38
CA PHE A 302 8.42 10.31 -2.61
C PHE A 302 8.31 8.81 -2.42
N GLN A 303 7.58 8.18 -3.31
CA GLN A 303 7.41 6.75 -3.43
C GLN A 303 7.38 6.38 -4.91
N GLY A 304 8.03 5.27 -5.29
CA GLY A 304 8.03 4.83 -6.68
C GLY A 304 9.17 3.89 -7.01
N PHE A 305 9.18 3.40 -8.24
CA PHE A 305 10.13 2.39 -8.71
C PHE A 305 11.57 2.91 -8.82
N LEU A 306 11.77 4.23 -8.75
CA LEU A 306 13.12 4.79 -8.64
C LEU A 306 13.84 4.29 -7.37
N CYS A 307 13.11 4.10 -6.27
CA CYS A 307 13.66 3.52 -5.04
C CYS A 307 13.49 2.01 -5.03
N SER A 308 12.25 1.52 -5.13
CA SER A 308 11.91 0.09 -5.13
C SER A 308 10.46 -0.13 -5.56
N PRO A 309 10.15 -1.23 -6.26
CA PRO A 309 8.79 -1.73 -6.31
C PRO A 309 8.35 -2.20 -4.92
N PRO A 310 7.05 -2.46 -4.69
CA PRO A 310 6.58 -3.15 -3.49
C PRO A 310 7.21 -4.53 -3.36
N LEU A 311 7.73 -4.84 -2.17
CA LEU A 311 8.43 -6.09 -1.89
C LEU A 311 7.70 -6.91 -0.82
N PRO A 312 7.76 -8.25 -0.87
CA PRO A 312 7.35 -9.10 0.25
C PRO A 312 8.10 -8.70 1.54
N ALA A 313 7.46 -8.87 2.70
CA ALA A 313 7.98 -8.44 4.00
C ALA A 313 9.44 -8.85 4.25
N VAL A 314 9.80 -10.09 3.91
CA VAL A 314 11.17 -10.62 4.10
C VAL A 314 12.19 -9.90 3.23
N LYS A 315 11.84 -9.56 1.99
CA LYS A 315 12.74 -8.81 1.10
C LYS A 315 12.86 -7.36 1.53
N PHE A 316 11.75 -6.73 1.88
CA PHE A 316 11.74 -5.36 2.41
C PHE A 316 12.64 -5.23 3.64
N GLU A 317 12.51 -6.15 4.60
CA GLU A 317 13.34 -6.21 5.81
C GLU A 317 14.83 -6.28 5.48
N LYS A 318 15.22 -7.18 4.57
CA LYS A 318 16.61 -7.34 4.16
C LYS A 318 17.16 -6.12 3.45
N SER A 319 16.40 -5.57 2.50
CA SER A 319 16.87 -4.47 1.64
C SER A 319 16.94 -3.13 2.38
N PHE A 320 16.06 -2.89 3.34
CA PHE A 320 15.85 -1.55 3.88
C PHE A 320 15.96 -1.43 5.40
N LEU A 321 15.68 -2.49 6.15
CA LEU A 321 15.76 -2.43 7.61
C LEU A 321 17.10 -2.91 8.13
N SER A 322 17.68 -3.97 7.55
CA SER A 322 18.93 -4.59 8.01
C SER A 322 20.19 -3.76 7.71
N VAL A 323 20.12 -2.77 6.83
CA VAL A 323 21.28 -1.92 6.44
C VAL A 323 21.54 -0.82 7.49
N SER A 324 20.63 -0.61 8.43
CA SER A 324 20.69 0.45 9.44
C SER A 324 21.27 -0.01 10.79
N LEU A 325 21.69 -1.27 10.89
CA LEU A 325 22.37 -1.88 12.05
C LEU A 325 23.87 -2.04 11.76
#